data_125b0e55934ebe25447c1f71e711ac83
#
_entry.id   125b0e55934ebe25447c1f71e711ac83
#
_cell.length_a   1.000
_cell.length_b   1.000
_cell.length_c   1.000
_cell.angle_alpha   90.00
_cell.angle_beta   90.00
_cell.angle_gamma   90.00
#
_symmetry.space_group_name_H-M   'P 1'
#
loop_
_entity.id
_entity.type
_entity.pdbx_description
1 polymer ?
#
loop_
_entity_poly.entity_id
_entity_poly.type
_entity_poly.pdbx_seq_one_letter_code
_entity_poly.pdbx_strand_id
1 'polypeptide(L)'
;MPALLYATSLLLILMSTPVAAAGEDALLFERISTRLGLMKAVAADKWLANRPIEDLQREADVLRKSAYAGLRVGITIDSNNRFYQAQISAAKSIQHYWFNHWRDHSGPDKGDSLVKVIRPKLISLGESIATLLKNPITEAQRELFLAKTTIEGLDRQHQEAIFDRLLALQYYPDRLTQIRDSGILRVGTTGDYAPFSESRVAGQYNGIDIDLIHDLANTLEVEVVLVATSWPSLLSDLSSNEFDIAMSGISRTLQRQQHGFLSKPYHTGGKTPIIRCGDQTRLKSLSDIDQKGIRIIVNPGGTNERYVEAHIKLAEKVLFADNRTIFEEIVQGRADVMITDAIEVTLQTNRQQALCPAMPGKTLTYQEKAILMQQDPILLNYVNLWLDLRLADGTVQRTFANHLQANQQP
;
A
#
# COMPACT_ATOMS: atom_id res chain seq x y z
N MET A 1 -23.04 -11.53 68.08
CA MET A 1 -23.08 -10.49 67.06
C MET A 1 -21.62 -10.12 66.73
N PRO A 2 -21.00 -10.55 65.65
CA PRO A 2 -19.67 -10.06 65.27
C PRO A 2 -19.84 -8.95 64.20
N ALA A 3 -19.10 -7.88 64.40
CA ALA A 3 -19.02 -6.73 63.51
C ALA A 3 -18.22 -7.06 62.24
N LEU A 4 -18.80 -6.79 61.05
CA LEU A 4 -18.14 -6.91 59.74
C LEU A 4 -17.32 -5.62 59.51
N LEU A 5 -16.02 -5.75 59.44
CA LEU A 5 -15.10 -4.74 58.95
C LEU A 5 -15.08 -4.79 57.41
N TYR A 6 -15.58 -3.76 56.74
CA TYR A 6 -15.37 -3.54 55.31
C TYR A 6 -14.00 -2.89 55.09
N ALA A 7 -13.09 -3.64 54.53
CA ALA A 7 -11.84 -3.11 53.99
C ALA A 7 -12.08 -2.57 52.59
N THR A 8 -12.08 -1.25 52.41
CA THR A 8 -12.09 -0.57 51.13
C THR A 8 -10.68 -0.59 50.53
N SER A 9 -10.45 -1.50 49.60
CA SER A 9 -9.22 -1.51 48.80
C SER A 9 -9.29 -0.37 47.77
N LEU A 10 -8.50 0.67 48.00
CA LEU A 10 -8.28 1.76 47.06
C LEU A 10 -7.34 1.24 45.95
N LEU A 11 -7.91 0.93 44.77
CA LEU A 11 -7.15 0.52 43.59
C LEU A 11 -6.48 1.77 42.99
N LEU A 12 -5.20 2.00 43.31
CA LEU A 12 -4.37 2.98 42.60
C LEU A 12 -4.15 2.48 41.16
N ILE A 13 -4.90 3.01 40.20
CA ILE A 13 -4.59 2.89 38.79
C ILE A 13 -3.38 3.79 38.51
N LEU A 14 -2.20 3.24 38.57
CA LEU A 14 -0.99 3.85 38.00
C LEU A 14 -1.20 3.96 36.49
N MET A 15 -1.60 5.13 36.01
CA MET A 15 -1.51 5.48 34.59
C MET A 15 -0.03 5.52 34.23
N SER A 16 0.49 4.43 33.72
CA SER A 16 1.77 4.37 33.05
C SER A 16 1.66 5.17 31.75
N THR A 17 2.06 6.44 31.75
CA THR A 17 2.31 7.19 30.51
C THR A 17 3.43 6.45 29.77
N PRO A 18 3.25 6.07 28.49
CA PRO A 18 4.21 5.24 27.81
C PRO A 18 5.49 6.07 27.55
N VAL A 19 6.59 5.69 28.14
CA VAL A 19 7.95 6.18 27.85
C VAL A 19 8.28 6.08 26.34
N ALA A 20 7.63 5.17 25.63
CA ALA A 20 7.74 5.00 24.18
C ALA A 20 7.22 6.22 23.37
N ALA A 21 6.13 6.86 23.79
CA ALA A 21 5.57 8.01 23.06
C ALA A 21 6.48 9.26 23.15
N ALA A 22 7.11 9.50 24.28
CA ALA A 22 8.06 10.61 24.43
C ALA A 22 9.29 10.47 23.51
N GLY A 23 9.69 9.25 23.17
CA GLY A 23 10.79 8.99 22.23
C GLY A 23 10.40 9.23 20.77
N GLU A 24 9.16 8.90 20.36
CA GLU A 24 8.67 9.13 19.00
C GLU A 24 8.49 10.62 18.70
N ASP A 25 7.97 11.40 19.64
CA ASP A 25 7.81 12.86 19.52
C ASP A 25 9.17 13.55 19.36
N ALA A 26 10.16 13.18 20.18
CA ALA A 26 11.51 13.71 20.08
C ALA A 26 12.15 13.38 18.74
N LEU A 27 11.91 12.20 18.20
CA LEU A 27 12.37 11.78 16.88
C LEU A 27 11.66 12.57 15.77
N LEU A 28 10.36 12.80 15.86
CA LEU A 28 9.59 13.62 14.92
C LEU A 28 10.21 15.03 14.83
N PHE A 29 10.45 15.66 15.97
CA PHE A 29 11.02 17.01 16.03
C PHE A 29 12.44 17.06 15.47
N GLU A 30 13.25 16.02 15.73
CA GLU A 30 14.57 15.87 15.14
C GLU A 30 14.51 15.73 13.61
N ARG A 31 13.54 14.96 13.06
CA ARG A 31 13.35 14.83 11.60
C ARG A 31 12.94 16.15 10.97
N ILE A 32 12.04 16.91 11.59
CA ILE A 32 11.66 18.26 11.14
C ILE A 32 12.88 19.19 11.19
N SER A 33 13.63 19.20 12.28
CA SER A 33 14.85 19.96 12.43
C SER A 33 15.90 19.63 11.35
N THR A 34 16.17 18.35 11.16
CA THR A 34 17.12 17.87 10.13
C THR A 34 16.69 18.31 8.73
N ARG A 35 15.38 18.21 8.42
CA ARG A 35 14.84 18.64 7.12
C ARG A 35 15.01 20.14 6.89
N LEU A 36 14.76 20.97 7.90
CA LEU A 36 14.96 22.42 7.83
C LEU A 36 16.43 22.79 7.80
N GLY A 37 17.30 22.08 8.52
CA GLY A 37 18.75 22.27 8.51
C GLY A 37 19.40 22.07 7.12
N LEU A 38 18.78 21.25 6.26
CA LEU A 38 19.24 21.10 4.86
C LEU A 38 19.00 22.36 4.02
N MET A 39 18.23 23.35 4.49
CA MET A 39 17.90 24.55 3.72
C MET A 39 19.07 25.47 3.44
N LYS A 40 20.12 25.46 4.27
CA LYS A 40 21.40 26.10 3.96
C LYS A 40 22.03 25.53 2.68
N ALA A 41 22.08 24.21 2.56
CA ALA A 41 22.62 23.55 1.38
C ALA A 41 21.74 23.74 0.13
N VAL A 42 20.40 23.77 0.31
CA VAL A 42 19.47 24.15 -0.78
C VAL A 42 19.71 25.59 -1.24
N ALA A 43 19.88 26.52 -0.31
CA ALA A 43 20.18 27.91 -0.61
C ALA A 43 21.53 28.04 -1.36
N ALA A 44 22.57 27.33 -0.92
CA ALA A 44 23.88 27.36 -1.57
C ALA A 44 23.83 26.90 -3.03
N ASP A 45 23.13 25.80 -3.32
CA ASP A 45 22.98 25.32 -4.69
C ASP A 45 22.17 26.30 -5.57
N LYS A 46 21.13 26.92 -5.02
CA LYS A 46 20.34 27.95 -5.72
C LYS A 46 21.17 29.23 -5.97
N TRP A 47 21.94 29.67 -4.98
CA TRP A 47 22.82 30.83 -5.08
C TRP A 47 23.85 30.64 -6.20
N LEU A 48 24.59 29.55 -6.17
CA LEU A 48 25.65 29.25 -7.16
C LEU A 48 25.07 29.06 -8.58
N ALA A 49 23.83 28.63 -8.70
CA ALA A 49 23.16 28.45 -9.97
C ALA A 49 22.31 29.66 -10.41
N ASN A 50 22.37 30.78 -9.66
CA ASN A 50 21.55 31.98 -9.86
C ASN A 50 20.05 31.68 -10.02
N ARG A 51 19.52 30.80 -9.17
CA ARG A 51 18.10 30.39 -9.17
C ARG A 51 17.32 31.08 -8.05
N PRO A 52 16.03 31.42 -8.27
CA PRO A 52 15.20 32.02 -7.23
C PRO A 52 14.95 31.04 -6.07
N ILE A 53 14.73 31.63 -4.87
CA ILE A 53 14.33 30.84 -3.68
C ILE A 53 12.94 30.23 -3.88
N GLU A 54 12.01 31.01 -4.45
CA GLU A 54 10.66 30.54 -4.73
C GLU A 54 10.63 29.57 -5.91
N ASP A 55 9.89 28.47 -5.75
CA ASP A 55 9.70 27.44 -6.77
C ASP A 55 8.28 26.84 -6.57
N LEU A 56 7.28 27.55 -7.09
CA LEU A 56 5.86 27.23 -6.88
C LEU A 56 5.50 25.83 -7.37
N GLN A 57 6.09 25.38 -8.49
CA GLN A 57 5.86 24.03 -9.01
C GLN A 57 6.38 22.97 -8.02
N ARG A 58 7.56 23.20 -7.46
CA ARG A 58 8.15 22.31 -6.47
C ARG A 58 7.40 22.31 -5.13
N GLU A 59 6.92 23.49 -4.72
CA GLU A 59 6.09 23.62 -3.51
C GLU A 59 4.79 22.84 -3.67
N ALA A 60 4.10 22.94 -4.82
CA ALA A 60 2.91 22.15 -5.13
C ALA A 60 3.19 20.63 -5.13
N ASP A 61 4.33 20.20 -5.69
CA ASP A 61 4.74 18.79 -5.67
C ASP A 61 4.99 18.28 -4.25
N VAL A 62 5.59 19.10 -3.38
CA VAL A 62 5.80 18.75 -1.96
C VAL A 62 4.46 18.59 -1.25
N LEU A 63 3.52 19.54 -1.41
CA LEU A 63 2.18 19.47 -0.80
C LEU A 63 1.43 18.23 -1.26
N ARG A 64 1.40 17.96 -2.57
CA ARG A 64 0.73 16.77 -3.11
C ARG A 64 1.31 15.47 -2.53
N LYS A 65 2.63 15.31 -2.54
CA LYS A 65 3.29 14.10 -2.00
C LYS A 65 3.08 13.96 -0.49
N SER A 66 3.15 15.06 0.25
CA SER A 66 2.90 15.01 1.70
C SER A 66 1.44 14.69 2.03
N ALA A 67 0.47 15.12 1.21
CA ALA A 67 -0.93 14.76 1.37
C ALA A 67 -1.12 13.24 1.25
N TYR A 68 -0.55 12.61 0.22
CA TYR A 68 -0.59 11.14 0.10
C TYR A 68 0.06 10.42 1.30
N ALA A 69 1.21 10.92 1.77
CA ALA A 69 1.86 10.36 2.94
C ALA A 69 1.01 10.54 4.22
N GLY A 70 0.34 11.68 4.37
CA GLY A 70 -0.58 11.96 5.47
C GLY A 70 -1.81 11.03 5.50
N LEU A 71 -2.36 10.67 4.32
CA LEU A 71 -3.46 9.71 4.23
C LEU A 71 -3.10 8.32 4.77
N ARG A 72 -1.82 7.91 4.73
CA ARG A 72 -1.39 6.64 5.32
C ARG A 72 -1.57 6.58 6.83
N VAL A 73 -1.49 7.72 7.50
CA VAL A 73 -1.67 7.85 8.94
C VAL A 73 -3.00 8.50 9.33
N GLY A 74 -3.90 8.67 8.37
CA GLY A 74 -5.27 9.15 8.59
C GLY A 74 -5.41 10.66 8.78
N ILE A 75 -4.40 11.46 8.43
CA ILE A 75 -4.45 12.92 8.56
C ILE A 75 -5.27 13.52 7.42
N THR A 76 -6.13 14.51 7.73
CA THR A 76 -6.91 15.23 6.72
C THR A 76 -5.99 16.03 5.79
N ILE A 77 -6.30 16.03 4.48
CA ILE A 77 -5.48 16.73 3.46
C ILE A 77 -5.29 18.20 3.82
N ASP A 78 -6.34 18.87 4.27
CA ASP A 78 -6.31 20.30 4.59
C ASP A 78 -5.37 20.62 5.78
N SER A 79 -5.48 19.90 6.90
CA SER A 79 -4.59 20.12 8.05
C SER A 79 -3.13 19.75 7.73
N ASN A 80 -2.91 18.68 6.97
CA ASN A 80 -1.60 18.29 6.49
C ASN A 80 -0.97 19.37 5.58
N ASN A 81 -1.74 19.92 4.64
CA ASN A 81 -1.26 20.97 3.76
C ASN A 81 -0.87 22.23 4.54
N ARG A 82 -1.66 22.65 5.52
CA ARG A 82 -1.32 23.78 6.40
C ARG A 82 -0.01 23.54 7.17
N PHE A 83 0.20 22.34 7.67
CA PHE A 83 1.46 21.97 8.33
C PHE A 83 2.66 22.04 7.40
N TYR A 84 2.55 21.49 6.19
CA TYR A 84 3.66 21.56 5.22
C TYR A 84 3.86 22.94 4.63
N GLN A 85 2.82 23.77 4.49
CA GLN A 85 2.96 25.19 4.12
C GLN A 85 3.76 25.97 5.15
N ALA A 86 3.53 25.73 6.45
CA ALA A 86 4.35 26.36 7.51
C ALA A 86 5.83 25.94 7.41
N GLN A 87 6.12 24.65 7.11
CA GLN A 87 7.50 24.20 6.87
C GLN A 87 8.12 24.80 5.61
N ILE A 88 7.34 24.99 4.53
CA ILE A 88 7.81 25.64 3.29
C ILE A 88 8.13 27.12 3.57
N SER A 89 7.28 27.82 4.34
CA SER A 89 7.54 29.20 4.77
C SER A 89 8.84 29.33 5.56
N ALA A 90 9.04 28.47 6.56
CA ALA A 90 10.26 28.39 7.34
C ALA A 90 11.49 28.06 6.48
N ALA A 91 11.34 27.14 5.53
CA ALA A 91 12.41 26.79 4.58
C ALA A 91 12.82 27.98 3.69
N LYS A 92 11.85 28.80 3.24
CA LYS A 92 12.14 30.03 2.48
C LYS A 92 12.81 31.08 3.37
N SER A 93 12.37 31.25 4.62
CA SER A 93 12.99 32.17 5.59
C SER A 93 14.47 31.83 5.80
N ILE A 94 14.80 30.56 6.03
CA ILE A 94 16.21 30.11 6.17
C ILE A 94 17.01 30.39 4.90
N GLN A 95 16.45 30.16 3.71
CA GLN A 95 17.13 30.41 2.44
C GLN A 95 17.38 31.93 2.24
N HIS A 96 16.42 32.79 2.58
CA HIS A 96 16.57 34.26 2.55
C HIS A 96 17.65 34.74 3.49
N TYR A 97 17.71 34.20 4.73
CA TYR A 97 18.77 34.50 5.68
C TYR A 97 20.14 34.25 5.07
N TRP A 98 20.37 33.05 4.48
CA TRP A 98 21.63 32.69 3.87
C TRP A 98 21.93 33.49 2.61
N PHE A 99 20.96 33.83 1.78
CA PHE A 99 21.15 34.70 0.61
C PHE A 99 21.60 36.12 1.03
N ASN A 100 21.00 36.68 2.09
CA ASN A 100 21.40 37.97 2.63
C ASN A 100 22.81 37.89 3.23
N HIS A 101 23.10 36.84 4.01
CA HIS A 101 24.42 36.63 4.59
C HIS A 101 25.50 36.58 3.50
N TRP A 102 25.30 35.84 2.42
CA TRP A 102 26.30 35.73 1.34
C TRP A 102 26.37 36.97 0.43
N ARG A 103 25.38 37.82 0.44
CA ARG A 103 25.46 39.13 -0.24
C ARG A 103 26.47 40.05 0.42
N ASP A 104 26.54 40.00 1.75
CA ASP A 104 27.39 40.87 2.58
C ASP A 104 28.75 40.22 2.91
N HIS A 105 28.93 38.95 2.61
CA HIS A 105 30.11 38.14 2.89
C HIS A 105 30.53 37.33 1.66
N SER A 106 31.59 36.52 1.80
CA SER A 106 31.95 35.54 0.76
C SER A 106 30.79 34.55 0.52
N GLY A 107 30.50 34.26 -0.76
CA GLY A 107 29.45 33.28 -1.14
C GLY A 107 29.75 31.87 -0.62
N PRO A 108 28.78 30.96 -0.74
CA PRO A 108 28.94 29.59 -0.25
C PRO A 108 29.96 28.81 -1.09
N ASP A 109 30.66 27.88 -0.45
CA ASP A 109 31.41 26.84 -1.15
C ASP A 109 30.46 25.89 -1.90
N LYS A 110 30.98 25.25 -2.95
CA LYS A 110 30.24 24.24 -3.68
C LYS A 110 30.00 23.01 -2.77
N GLY A 111 28.76 22.81 -2.39
CA GLY A 111 28.32 21.69 -1.55
C GLY A 111 27.77 20.49 -2.34
N ASP A 112 27.01 19.65 -1.63
CA ASP A 112 26.32 18.49 -2.20
C ASP A 112 25.34 18.89 -3.31
N SER A 113 25.24 18.07 -4.35
CA SER A 113 24.27 18.26 -5.43
C SER A 113 22.84 18.24 -4.91
N LEU A 114 22.07 19.30 -5.20
CA LEU A 114 20.66 19.40 -4.83
C LEU A 114 19.84 18.20 -5.39
N VAL A 115 20.07 17.83 -6.65
CA VAL A 115 19.28 16.78 -7.33
C VAL A 115 19.71 15.39 -6.89
N LYS A 116 21.03 15.13 -6.80
CA LYS A 116 21.53 13.77 -6.56
C LYS A 116 21.62 13.39 -5.08
N VAL A 117 21.74 14.36 -4.17
CA VAL A 117 22.00 14.11 -2.75
C VAL A 117 20.94 14.73 -1.85
N ILE A 118 20.70 16.05 -1.97
CA ILE A 118 19.85 16.77 -1.01
C ILE A 118 18.38 16.41 -1.19
N ARG A 119 17.86 16.36 -2.43
CA ARG A 119 16.44 16.02 -2.70
C ARG A 119 16.06 14.60 -2.25
N PRO A 120 16.86 13.54 -2.49
CA PRO A 120 16.59 12.22 -1.93
C PRO A 120 16.50 12.21 -0.40
N LYS A 121 17.42 12.92 0.29
CA LYS A 121 17.38 13.08 1.76
C LYS A 121 16.08 13.78 2.22
N LEU A 122 15.68 14.85 1.53
CA LEU A 122 14.45 15.58 1.85
C LEU A 122 13.18 14.73 1.64
N ILE A 123 13.17 13.85 0.64
CA ILE A 123 12.06 12.91 0.39
C ILE A 123 11.98 11.90 1.52
N SER A 124 13.08 11.23 1.85
CA SER A 124 13.14 10.24 2.93
C SER A 124 12.76 10.84 4.30
N LEU A 125 13.21 12.08 4.59
CA LEU A 125 12.80 12.79 5.80
C LEU A 125 11.29 13.10 5.79
N GLY A 126 10.72 13.47 4.64
CA GLY A 126 9.28 13.71 4.49
C GLY A 126 8.45 12.46 4.79
N GLU A 127 8.86 11.30 4.31
CA GLU A 127 8.24 10.01 4.58
C GLU A 127 8.35 9.62 6.07
N SER A 128 9.54 9.80 6.65
CA SER A 128 9.76 9.56 8.08
C SER A 128 8.90 10.47 8.96
N ILE A 129 8.79 11.76 8.63
CA ILE A 129 7.91 12.70 9.35
C ILE A 129 6.46 12.21 9.26
N ALA A 130 5.95 11.88 8.07
CA ALA A 130 4.58 11.42 7.90
C ALA A 130 4.29 10.17 8.75
N THR A 131 5.19 9.19 8.77
CA THR A 131 5.04 7.97 9.59
C THR A 131 4.98 8.28 11.10
N LEU A 132 5.72 9.28 11.57
CA LEU A 132 5.75 9.70 12.98
C LEU A 132 4.54 10.52 13.39
N LEU A 133 3.78 11.07 12.43
CA LEU A 133 2.55 11.84 12.69
C LEU A 133 1.31 10.98 12.98
N LYS A 134 1.46 9.70 13.26
CA LYS A 134 0.35 8.78 13.57
C LYS A 134 -0.39 9.13 14.87
N ASN A 135 0.26 9.83 15.80
CA ASN A 135 -0.31 10.23 17.10
C ASN A 135 -0.40 11.76 17.19
N PRO A 136 -1.50 12.30 17.76
CA PRO A 136 -1.64 13.74 18.01
C PRO A 136 -0.55 14.27 18.94
N ILE A 137 -0.01 15.45 18.62
CA ILE A 137 0.89 16.22 19.48
C ILE A 137 0.05 17.06 20.44
N THR A 138 0.55 17.34 21.62
CA THR A 138 -0.09 18.17 22.63
C THR A 138 0.76 19.40 22.97
N GLU A 139 0.16 20.39 23.64
CA GLU A 139 0.86 21.61 24.04
C GLU A 139 2.07 21.34 24.96
N ALA A 140 2.06 20.23 25.70
CA ALA A 140 3.17 19.85 26.59
C ALA A 140 4.52 19.63 25.86
N GLN A 141 4.50 19.34 24.56
CA GLN A 141 5.70 19.13 23.76
C GLN A 141 6.27 20.41 23.14
N ARG A 142 5.64 21.58 23.28
CA ARG A 142 6.06 22.85 22.65
C ARG A 142 7.50 23.21 22.95
N GLU A 143 7.89 23.26 24.23
CA GLU A 143 9.26 23.64 24.61
C GLU A 143 10.31 22.68 24.08
N LEU A 144 10.00 21.38 24.06
CA LEU A 144 10.87 20.37 23.47
C LEU A 144 11.04 20.61 21.96
N PHE A 145 9.94 20.87 21.24
CA PHE A 145 9.98 21.17 19.80
C PHE A 145 10.85 22.39 19.51
N LEU A 146 10.64 23.49 20.24
CA LEU A 146 11.37 24.74 20.06
C LEU A 146 12.87 24.57 20.33
N ALA A 147 13.22 23.82 21.37
CA ALA A 147 14.61 23.49 21.67
C ALA A 147 15.26 22.63 20.57
N LYS A 148 14.55 21.65 20.02
CA LYS A 148 15.03 20.75 18.98
C LYS A 148 15.14 21.41 17.60
N THR A 149 14.39 22.46 17.32
CA THR A 149 14.34 23.14 16.02
C THR A 149 15.13 24.45 15.98
N THR A 150 16.09 24.62 16.89
CA THR A 150 17.02 25.78 16.86
C THR A 150 17.98 25.62 15.68
N ILE A 151 17.74 26.40 14.62
CA ILE A 151 18.49 26.34 13.36
C ILE A 151 18.87 27.76 12.96
N GLU A 152 20.09 27.96 12.51
CA GLU A 152 20.57 29.26 12.03
C GLU A 152 19.73 29.74 10.83
N GLY A 153 19.21 30.96 10.95
CA GLY A 153 18.28 31.53 9.94
C GLY A 153 16.81 31.19 10.13
N LEU A 154 16.46 30.38 11.13
CA LEU A 154 15.07 30.11 11.50
C LEU A 154 14.68 30.95 12.72
N ASP A 155 13.75 31.87 12.54
CA ASP A 155 13.24 32.70 13.66
C ASP A 155 12.18 31.98 14.49
N ARG A 156 11.93 32.50 15.69
CA ARG A 156 10.96 31.93 16.65
C ARG A 156 9.54 31.90 16.08
N GLN A 157 9.16 32.90 15.30
CA GLN A 157 7.81 32.99 14.71
C GLN A 157 7.51 31.80 13.79
N HIS A 158 8.48 31.42 12.93
CA HIS A 158 8.33 30.25 12.05
C HIS A 158 8.36 28.93 12.84
N GLN A 159 9.19 28.81 13.90
CA GLN A 159 9.17 27.64 14.76
C GLN A 159 7.79 27.44 15.40
N GLU A 160 7.24 28.50 16.00
CA GLU A 160 5.91 28.45 16.62
C GLU A 160 4.82 28.17 15.60
N ALA A 161 4.87 28.80 14.42
CA ALA A 161 3.92 28.52 13.35
C ALA A 161 3.92 27.04 12.93
N ILE A 162 5.06 26.38 12.85
CA ILE A 162 5.13 24.95 12.55
C ILE A 162 4.48 24.14 13.69
N PHE A 163 4.82 24.46 14.95
CA PHE A 163 4.27 23.74 16.09
C PHE A 163 2.76 23.90 16.22
N ASP A 164 2.23 25.12 16.01
CA ASP A 164 0.79 25.39 16.01
C ASP A 164 0.06 24.57 14.94
N ARG A 165 0.68 24.36 13.78
CA ARG A 165 0.11 23.49 12.73
C ARG A 165 0.23 22.00 13.04
N LEU A 166 1.29 21.57 13.75
CA LEU A 166 1.37 20.22 14.32
C LEU A 166 0.26 19.95 15.32
N LEU A 167 0.05 20.90 16.23
CA LEU A 167 -1.01 20.81 17.27
C LEU A 167 -2.41 20.80 16.64
N ALA A 168 -2.60 21.50 15.52
CA ALA A 168 -3.88 21.64 14.80
C ALA A 168 -4.12 20.53 13.78
N LEU A 169 -3.30 19.47 13.74
CA LEU A 169 -3.54 18.34 12.84
C LEU A 169 -4.86 17.65 13.17
N GLN A 170 -5.61 17.34 12.14
CA GLN A 170 -6.90 16.65 12.23
C GLN A 170 -6.79 15.28 11.59
N TYR A 171 -7.46 14.30 12.18
CA TYR A 171 -7.46 12.91 11.71
C TYR A 171 -8.87 12.52 11.28
N TYR A 172 -8.97 11.72 10.23
CA TYR A 172 -10.24 11.14 9.83
C TYR A 172 -10.72 10.14 10.89
N PRO A 173 -12.02 10.12 11.20
CA PRO A 173 -12.56 9.22 12.23
C PRO A 173 -12.56 7.75 11.81
N ASP A 174 -12.66 7.47 10.52
CA ASP A 174 -12.69 6.15 9.90
C ASP A 174 -12.20 6.21 8.45
N ARG A 175 -11.96 5.05 7.86
CA ARG A 175 -11.43 4.94 6.50
C ARG A 175 -12.44 5.33 5.43
N LEU A 176 -13.71 5.03 5.60
CA LEU A 176 -14.74 5.42 4.63
C LEU A 176 -14.87 6.94 4.55
N THR A 177 -14.86 7.63 5.69
CA THR A 177 -14.84 9.10 5.76
C THR A 177 -13.57 9.64 5.09
N GLN A 178 -12.41 9.03 5.36
CA GLN A 178 -11.17 9.42 4.69
C GLN A 178 -11.27 9.32 3.16
N ILE A 179 -11.78 8.22 2.62
CA ILE A 179 -11.92 8.01 1.18
C ILE A 179 -12.84 9.06 0.57
N ARG A 180 -14.02 9.27 1.16
CA ARG A 180 -15.01 10.23 0.66
C ARG A 180 -14.52 11.68 0.71
N ASP A 181 -13.99 12.11 1.84
CA ASP A 181 -13.59 13.50 2.04
C ASP A 181 -12.29 13.85 1.31
N SER A 182 -11.38 12.87 1.16
CA SER A 182 -10.18 13.05 0.33
C SER A 182 -10.46 12.99 -1.16
N GLY A 183 -11.59 12.40 -1.57
CA GLY A 183 -11.91 12.14 -2.97
C GLY A 183 -11.06 11.02 -3.59
N ILE A 184 -10.36 10.20 -2.80
CA ILE A 184 -9.36 9.23 -3.28
C ILE A 184 -9.59 7.86 -2.66
N LEU A 185 -9.72 6.84 -3.51
CA LEU A 185 -9.68 5.42 -3.13
C LEU A 185 -8.34 4.83 -3.59
N ARG A 186 -7.45 4.49 -2.65
CA ARG A 186 -6.18 3.83 -2.94
C ARG A 186 -6.37 2.32 -2.99
N VAL A 187 -6.02 1.70 -4.10
CA VAL A 187 -6.27 0.27 -4.33
C VAL A 187 -4.99 -0.48 -4.65
N GLY A 188 -4.62 -1.41 -3.79
CA GLY A 188 -3.52 -2.34 -4.02
C GLY A 188 -3.87 -3.39 -5.08
N THR A 189 -3.03 -3.53 -6.10
CA THR A 189 -3.21 -4.55 -7.15
C THR A 189 -1.87 -5.10 -7.62
N THR A 190 -1.81 -6.41 -7.92
CA THR A 190 -0.56 -7.07 -8.32
C THR A 190 -0.27 -6.93 -9.81
N GLY A 191 -1.32 -6.84 -10.65
CA GLY A 191 -1.19 -6.70 -12.09
C GLY A 191 -0.59 -7.92 -12.82
N ASP A 192 -0.53 -9.06 -12.15
CA ASP A 192 0.07 -10.31 -12.66
C ASP A 192 -0.88 -11.50 -12.64
N TYR A 193 -2.18 -11.26 -12.41
CA TYR A 193 -3.15 -12.33 -12.22
C TYR A 193 -4.42 -12.13 -13.06
N ALA A 194 -4.32 -12.41 -14.36
CA ALA A 194 -5.47 -12.44 -15.25
C ALA A 194 -6.42 -13.62 -14.90
N PRO A 195 -7.74 -13.44 -15.01
CA PRO A 195 -8.49 -12.31 -15.54
C PRO A 195 -8.80 -11.20 -14.52
N PHE A 196 -8.35 -11.28 -13.28
CA PHE A 196 -8.69 -10.35 -12.21
C PHE A 196 -7.94 -9.02 -12.36
N SER A 197 -6.61 -9.05 -12.49
CA SER A 197 -5.75 -7.88 -12.67
C SER A 197 -4.56 -8.23 -13.54
N GLU A 198 -4.43 -7.59 -14.69
CA GLU A 198 -3.32 -7.76 -15.64
C GLU A 198 -2.74 -6.40 -16.01
N SER A 199 -1.41 -6.25 -15.93
CA SER A 199 -0.68 -5.07 -16.39
C SER A 199 0.37 -5.48 -17.41
N ARG A 200 0.21 -5.04 -18.66
CA ARG A 200 1.18 -5.24 -19.75
C ARG A 200 2.10 -4.04 -19.90
N VAL A 201 1.61 -2.89 -19.51
CA VAL A 201 2.36 -1.62 -19.54
C VAL A 201 2.32 -1.04 -18.12
N ALA A 202 3.47 -0.62 -17.61
CA ALA A 202 3.58 -0.07 -16.26
C ALA A 202 2.55 1.04 -16.03
N GLY A 203 1.77 0.92 -14.94
CA GLY A 203 0.72 1.85 -14.56
C GLY A 203 -0.61 1.68 -15.29
N GLN A 204 -0.73 0.77 -16.26
CA GLN A 204 -1.98 0.46 -16.93
C GLN A 204 -2.44 -0.95 -16.51
N TYR A 205 -3.60 -0.99 -15.88
CA TYR A 205 -4.20 -2.24 -15.39
C TYR A 205 -5.53 -2.50 -16.09
N ASN A 206 -5.84 -3.77 -16.30
CA ASN A 206 -7.09 -4.25 -16.87
C ASN A 206 -7.51 -5.54 -16.14
N GLY A 207 -8.79 -5.85 -16.11
CA GLY A 207 -9.31 -7.08 -15.53
C GLY A 207 -10.61 -6.89 -14.78
N ILE A 208 -11.18 -8.01 -14.35
CA ILE A 208 -12.44 -8.05 -13.60
C ILE A 208 -12.41 -7.16 -12.39
N ASP A 209 -11.35 -7.27 -11.59
CA ASP A 209 -11.20 -6.52 -10.35
C ASP A 209 -11.00 -5.03 -10.63
N ILE A 210 -10.35 -4.66 -11.73
CA ILE A 210 -10.16 -3.25 -12.12
C ILE A 210 -11.51 -2.61 -12.46
N ASP A 211 -12.37 -3.30 -13.22
CA ASP A 211 -13.70 -2.79 -13.54
C ASP A 211 -14.58 -2.66 -12.28
N LEU A 212 -14.53 -3.65 -11.39
CA LEU A 212 -15.27 -3.62 -10.11
C LEU A 212 -14.76 -2.52 -9.18
N ILE A 213 -13.43 -2.23 -9.15
CA ILE A 213 -12.84 -1.11 -8.42
C ILE A 213 -13.42 0.21 -8.92
N HIS A 214 -13.48 0.41 -10.24
CA HIS A 214 -14.03 1.63 -10.81
C HIS A 214 -15.54 1.77 -10.54
N ASP A 215 -16.31 0.68 -10.54
CA ASP A 215 -17.71 0.72 -10.15
C ASP A 215 -17.90 1.12 -8.67
N LEU A 216 -17.08 0.56 -7.77
CA LEU A 216 -17.08 0.95 -6.36
C LEU A 216 -16.72 2.44 -6.16
N ALA A 217 -15.67 2.91 -6.83
CA ALA A 217 -15.22 4.29 -6.75
C ALA A 217 -16.27 5.27 -7.30
N ASN A 218 -16.95 4.92 -8.40
CA ASN A 218 -18.05 5.71 -8.96
C ASN A 218 -19.22 5.84 -7.97
N THR A 219 -19.53 4.76 -7.20
CA THR A 219 -20.57 4.81 -6.16
C THR A 219 -20.18 5.72 -4.99
N LEU A 220 -18.89 5.90 -4.74
CA LEU A 220 -18.34 6.80 -3.72
C LEU A 220 -18.07 8.21 -4.23
N GLU A 221 -18.17 8.44 -5.55
CA GLU A 221 -17.83 9.69 -6.24
C GLU A 221 -16.37 10.11 -6.00
N VAL A 222 -15.45 9.13 -6.06
CA VAL A 222 -14.02 9.34 -5.78
C VAL A 222 -13.13 8.84 -6.93
N GLU A 223 -11.91 9.36 -6.99
CA GLU A 223 -10.87 8.94 -7.92
C GLU A 223 -10.15 7.67 -7.44
N VAL A 224 -9.84 6.75 -8.36
CA VAL A 224 -9.05 5.55 -8.10
C VAL A 224 -7.57 5.84 -8.26
N VAL A 225 -6.80 5.52 -7.25
CA VAL A 225 -5.33 5.49 -7.30
C VAL A 225 -4.85 4.05 -7.16
N LEU A 226 -4.43 3.45 -8.26
CA LEU A 226 -3.88 2.09 -8.24
C LEU A 226 -2.46 2.09 -7.68
N VAL A 227 -2.24 1.27 -6.65
CA VAL A 227 -0.97 1.09 -5.95
C VAL A 227 -0.42 -0.28 -6.30
N ALA A 228 0.74 -0.32 -6.95
CA ALA A 228 1.39 -1.59 -7.26
C ALA A 228 1.81 -2.31 -5.98
N THR A 229 1.44 -3.58 -5.87
CA THR A 229 1.88 -4.49 -4.81
C THR A 229 2.29 -5.84 -5.41
N SER A 230 2.69 -6.79 -4.59
CA SER A 230 3.04 -8.15 -5.01
C SER A 230 2.50 -9.18 -4.03
N TRP A 231 2.41 -10.45 -4.45
CA TRP A 231 1.94 -11.51 -3.54
C TRP A 231 2.77 -11.62 -2.25
N PRO A 232 4.12 -11.51 -2.29
CA PRO A 232 4.93 -11.49 -1.08
C PRO A 232 4.73 -10.26 -0.20
N SER A 233 4.51 -9.07 -0.79
CA SER A 233 4.42 -7.81 -0.04
C SER A 233 2.99 -7.40 0.34
N LEU A 234 1.95 -8.05 -0.21
CA LEU A 234 0.54 -7.66 -0.04
C LEU A 234 0.14 -7.34 1.40
N LEU A 235 0.52 -8.18 2.35
CA LEU A 235 0.12 -8.00 3.75
C LEU A 235 0.99 -6.96 4.48
N SER A 236 2.27 -6.85 4.14
CA SER A 236 3.13 -5.78 4.66
C SER A 236 2.71 -4.42 4.15
N ASP A 237 2.36 -4.31 2.86
CA ASP A 237 1.89 -3.07 2.25
C ASP A 237 0.54 -2.63 2.83
N LEU A 238 -0.38 -3.59 3.08
CA LEU A 238 -1.63 -3.33 3.81
C LEU A 238 -1.33 -2.78 5.22
N SER A 239 -0.45 -3.45 5.97
CA SER A 239 -0.08 -3.04 7.34
C SER A 239 0.61 -1.67 7.38
N SER A 240 1.32 -1.32 6.31
CA SER A 240 1.94 -0.01 6.12
C SER A 240 0.99 1.07 5.58
N ASN A 241 -0.31 0.76 5.46
CA ASN A 241 -1.33 1.68 4.94
C ASN A 241 -1.02 2.23 3.53
N GLU A 242 -0.35 1.45 2.67
CA GLU A 242 -0.07 1.88 1.30
C GLU A 242 -1.36 2.05 0.48
N PHE A 243 -2.40 1.28 0.80
CA PHE A 243 -3.71 1.32 0.16
C PHE A 243 -4.86 1.11 1.17
N ASP A 244 -6.06 1.49 0.77
CA ASP A 244 -7.28 1.37 1.58
C ASP A 244 -7.92 -0.01 1.42
N ILE A 245 -7.98 -0.50 0.19
CA ILE A 245 -8.41 -1.83 -0.19
C ILE A 245 -7.41 -2.46 -1.15
N ALA A 246 -7.47 -3.78 -1.32
CA ALA A 246 -6.74 -4.48 -2.37
C ALA A 246 -7.64 -5.46 -3.11
N MET A 247 -7.52 -5.48 -4.45
CA MET A 247 -8.21 -6.40 -5.36
C MET A 247 -7.24 -6.90 -6.43
N SER A 248 -7.16 -8.20 -6.57
CA SER A 248 -6.33 -8.93 -7.55
C SER A 248 -6.64 -10.42 -7.52
N GLY A 249 -7.92 -10.80 -7.49
CA GLY A 249 -8.30 -12.19 -7.30
C GLY A 249 -7.87 -12.75 -5.94
N ILE A 250 -7.92 -11.93 -4.89
CA ILE A 250 -7.39 -12.26 -3.56
C ILE A 250 -8.24 -13.35 -2.92
N SER A 251 -7.63 -14.51 -2.63
CA SER A 251 -8.32 -15.60 -1.94
C SER A 251 -8.61 -15.27 -0.48
N ARG A 252 -9.83 -15.54 -0.01
CA ARG A 252 -10.22 -15.47 1.41
C ARG A 252 -9.46 -16.53 2.21
N THR A 253 -8.73 -16.11 3.22
CA THR A 253 -8.02 -17.02 4.13
C THR A 253 -8.01 -16.45 5.55
N LEU A 254 -7.99 -17.34 6.55
CA LEU A 254 -7.87 -16.93 7.96
C LEU A 254 -6.55 -16.19 8.22
N GLN A 255 -5.47 -16.55 7.53
CA GLN A 255 -4.19 -15.86 7.64
C GLN A 255 -4.31 -14.38 7.22
N ARG A 256 -4.97 -14.09 6.08
CA ARG A 256 -5.18 -12.72 5.60
C ARG A 256 -6.11 -11.94 6.52
N GLN A 257 -7.14 -12.62 7.07
CA GLN A 257 -8.09 -12.01 8.02
C GLN A 257 -7.42 -11.56 9.34
N GLN A 258 -6.26 -12.10 9.70
CA GLN A 258 -5.48 -11.64 10.85
C GLN A 258 -4.83 -10.26 10.63
N HIS A 259 -4.55 -9.92 9.36
CA HIS A 259 -3.87 -8.67 9.00
C HIS A 259 -4.81 -7.58 8.50
N GLY A 260 -5.96 -7.95 7.96
CA GLY A 260 -6.96 -7.04 7.42
C GLY A 260 -8.34 -7.70 7.38
N PHE A 261 -9.37 -6.95 7.02
CA PHE A 261 -10.69 -7.52 6.80
C PHE A 261 -10.85 -8.00 5.36
N LEU A 262 -11.59 -9.08 5.19
CA LEU A 262 -11.99 -9.62 3.89
C LEU A 262 -13.50 -9.47 3.73
N SER A 263 -13.94 -8.92 2.59
CA SER A 263 -15.35 -8.80 2.26
C SER A 263 -16.05 -10.15 2.15
N LYS A 264 -17.37 -10.13 1.96
CA LYS A 264 -18.09 -11.27 1.37
C LYS A 264 -17.43 -11.66 0.05
N PRO A 265 -17.54 -12.94 -0.37
CA PRO A 265 -16.95 -13.37 -1.63
C PRO A 265 -17.74 -12.85 -2.83
N TYR A 266 -17.02 -12.43 -3.88
CA TYR A 266 -17.61 -12.09 -5.18
C TYR A 266 -17.41 -13.20 -6.24
N HIS A 267 -16.55 -14.17 -5.95
CA HIS A 267 -16.33 -15.35 -6.79
C HIS A 267 -15.98 -16.56 -5.94
N THR A 268 -16.44 -17.72 -6.37
CA THR A 268 -16.12 -19.03 -5.78
C THR A 268 -15.48 -19.92 -6.83
N GLY A 269 -14.52 -20.73 -6.41
CA GLY A 269 -13.83 -21.66 -7.30
C GLY A 269 -12.92 -22.60 -6.49
N GLY A 270 -11.83 -23.02 -7.08
CA GLY A 270 -10.85 -23.88 -6.43
C GLY A 270 -9.63 -24.08 -7.33
N LYS A 271 -8.61 -24.72 -6.78
CA LYS A 271 -7.39 -25.02 -7.54
C LYS A 271 -7.59 -26.24 -8.41
N THR A 272 -6.97 -26.19 -9.60
CA THR A 272 -6.90 -27.31 -10.52
C THR A 272 -5.55 -27.29 -11.26
N PRO A 273 -5.01 -28.45 -11.69
CA PRO A 273 -3.73 -28.47 -12.41
C PRO A 273 -3.91 -28.10 -13.88
N ILE A 274 -2.96 -27.34 -14.42
CA ILE A 274 -2.77 -27.05 -15.85
C ILE A 274 -1.45 -27.63 -16.34
N ILE A 275 -1.46 -28.23 -17.51
CA ILE A 275 -0.35 -28.99 -18.11
C ILE A 275 -0.28 -28.73 -19.62
N ARG A 276 0.77 -29.20 -20.28
CA ARG A 276 0.78 -29.29 -21.76
C ARG A 276 -0.31 -30.25 -22.23
N CYS A 277 -0.99 -29.93 -23.35
CA CYS A 277 -1.83 -30.88 -24.05
C CYS A 277 -0.97 -32.07 -24.52
N GLY A 278 -1.45 -33.30 -24.38
CA GLY A 278 -0.70 -34.53 -24.60
C GLY A 278 -0.20 -35.21 -23.31
N ASP A 279 -0.05 -34.47 -22.21
CA ASP A 279 0.30 -35.02 -20.91
C ASP A 279 -0.93 -35.46 -20.06
N GLN A 280 -2.16 -35.31 -20.57
CA GLN A 280 -3.42 -35.60 -19.85
C GLN A 280 -3.57 -37.07 -19.42
N THR A 281 -2.99 -37.99 -20.19
CA THR A 281 -2.99 -39.42 -19.81
C THR A 281 -1.99 -39.75 -18.71
N ARG A 282 -0.92 -38.96 -18.60
CA ARG A 282 0.18 -39.11 -17.66
C ARG A 282 -0.07 -38.39 -16.33
N LEU A 283 -0.72 -37.21 -16.35
CA LEU A 283 -0.90 -36.33 -15.21
C LEU A 283 -2.38 -36.06 -14.94
N LYS A 284 -3.17 -37.10 -14.70
CA LYS A 284 -4.64 -37.06 -14.55
C LYS A 284 -5.13 -37.02 -13.11
N SER A 285 -4.25 -37.11 -12.15
CA SER A 285 -4.57 -37.06 -10.70
C SER A 285 -3.45 -36.41 -9.91
N LEU A 286 -3.74 -35.99 -8.68
CA LEU A 286 -2.72 -35.43 -7.78
C LEU A 286 -1.60 -36.46 -7.48
N SER A 287 -1.95 -37.75 -7.39
CA SER A 287 -0.97 -38.82 -7.18
C SER A 287 -0.06 -39.04 -8.39
N ASP A 288 -0.51 -38.76 -9.61
CA ASP A 288 0.33 -38.82 -10.80
C ASP A 288 1.25 -37.60 -10.89
N ILE A 289 0.80 -36.46 -10.37
CA ILE A 289 1.55 -35.20 -10.34
C ILE A 289 2.63 -35.23 -9.26
N ASP A 290 2.33 -35.78 -8.07
CA ASP A 290 3.30 -35.89 -6.98
C ASP A 290 4.23 -37.09 -7.15
N GLN A 291 5.06 -37.08 -8.19
CA GLN A 291 6.03 -38.10 -8.51
C GLN A 291 7.42 -37.52 -8.73
N LYS A 292 8.46 -38.28 -8.41
CA LYS A 292 9.85 -37.91 -8.73
C LYS A 292 10.02 -37.64 -10.23
N GLY A 293 10.69 -36.54 -10.55
CA GLY A 293 10.94 -36.13 -11.93
C GLY A 293 9.81 -35.27 -12.53
N ILE A 294 8.71 -35.01 -11.80
CA ILE A 294 7.71 -33.99 -12.16
C ILE A 294 8.12 -32.65 -11.56
N ARG A 295 8.08 -31.59 -12.36
CA ARG A 295 8.40 -30.19 -11.97
C ARG A 295 7.13 -29.40 -11.86
N ILE A 296 6.79 -28.97 -10.64
CA ILE A 296 5.61 -28.16 -10.34
C ILE A 296 6.05 -26.71 -10.20
N ILE A 297 5.61 -25.85 -11.12
CA ILE A 297 5.96 -24.43 -11.10
C ILE A 297 4.95 -23.64 -10.29
N VAL A 298 5.45 -22.69 -9.48
CA VAL A 298 4.64 -21.80 -8.66
C VAL A 298 5.27 -20.41 -8.58
N ASN A 299 4.42 -19.38 -8.48
CA ASN A 299 4.86 -18.03 -8.11
C ASN A 299 4.97 -17.90 -6.59
N PRO A 300 6.00 -17.17 -6.07
CA PRO A 300 6.24 -17.06 -4.64
C PRO A 300 5.17 -16.20 -3.92
N GLY A 301 4.92 -16.49 -2.63
CA GLY A 301 4.09 -15.71 -1.71
C GLY A 301 2.58 -15.92 -1.85
N GLY A 302 2.13 -16.64 -2.88
CA GLY A 302 0.71 -16.87 -3.17
C GLY A 302 0.09 -18.10 -2.49
N THR A 303 -1.20 -18.31 -2.74
CA THR A 303 -1.90 -19.52 -2.28
C THR A 303 -1.54 -20.76 -3.10
N ASN A 304 -0.97 -20.59 -4.31
CA ASN A 304 -0.49 -21.69 -5.14
C ASN A 304 0.73 -22.34 -4.50
N GLU A 305 1.72 -21.54 -4.10
CA GLU A 305 2.92 -22.04 -3.41
C GLU A 305 2.56 -22.76 -2.13
N ARG A 306 1.72 -22.14 -1.27
CA ARG A 306 1.28 -22.78 -0.01
C ARG A 306 0.54 -24.08 -0.23
N TYR A 307 -0.28 -24.18 -1.29
CA TYR A 307 -0.94 -25.45 -1.62
C TYR A 307 0.06 -26.53 -1.99
N VAL A 308 1.04 -26.21 -2.85
CA VAL A 308 2.08 -27.16 -3.25
C VAL A 308 2.91 -27.59 -2.06
N GLU A 309 3.32 -26.68 -1.19
CA GLU A 309 4.08 -27.00 0.05
C GLU A 309 3.32 -27.93 1.00
N ALA A 310 2.00 -27.75 1.10
CA ALA A 310 1.18 -28.56 2.00
C ALA A 310 0.87 -29.97 1.44
N HIS A 311 0.76 -30.15 0.12
CA HIS A 311 0.19 -31.36 -0.48
C HIS A 311 1.15 -32.13 -1.38
N ILE A 312 2.24 -31.55 -1.84
CA ILE A 312 3.21 -32.16 -2.74
C ILE A 312 4.47 -32.52 -1.94
N LYS A 313 4.95 -33.76 -2.09
CA LYS A 313 6.07 -34.29 -1.30
C LYS A 313 7.20 -34.85 -2.14
N LEU A 314 6.92 -35.37 -3.33
CA LEU A 314 7.85 -36.10 -4.18
C LEU A 314 8.27 -35.29 -5.41
N ALA A 315 7.35 -34.52 -5.98
CA ALA A 315 7.62 -33.69 -7.15
C ALA A 315 8.50 -32.49 -6.79
N GLU A 316 9.26 -32.02 -7.75
CA GLU A 316 10.16 -30.86 -7.61
C GLU A 316 9.38 -29.56 -7.69
N LYS A 317 9.48 -28.72 -6.66
CA LYS A 317 8.92 -27.35 -6.66
C LYS A 317 9.87 -26.40 -7.37
N VAL A 318 9.43 -25.78 -8.47
CA VAL A 318 10.14 -24.74 -9.24
C VAL A 318 9.54 -23.38 -8.92
N LEU A 319 10.32 -22.48 -8.31
CA LEU A 319 9.89 -21.11 -8.04
C LEU A 319 10.14 -20.23 -9.27
N PHE A 320 9.11 -19.50 -9.71
CA PHE A 320 9.18 -18.58 -10.84
C PHE A 320 8.49 -17.27 -10.49
N ALA A 321 9.25 -16.18 -10.49
CA ALA A 321 8.78 -14.91 -9.92
C ALA A 321 7.76 -14.16 -10.82
N ASP A 322 7.88 -14.26 -12.15
CA ASP A 322 6.97 -13.56 -13.08
C ASP A 322 5.74 -14.40 -13.41
N ASN A 323 4.66 -14.15 -12.67
CA ASN A 323 3.39 -14.87 -12.86
C ASN A 323 2.74 -14.64 -14.25
N ARG A 324 3.13 -13.59 -14.97
CA ARG A 324 2.59 -13.27 -16.31
C ARG A 324 3.12 -14.22 -17.40
N THR A 325 4.35 -14.72 -17.23
CA THR A 325 5.04 -15.60 -18.17
C THR A 325 5.18 -17.04 -17.69
N ILE A 326 4.70 -17.36 -16.49
CA ILE A 326 4.85 -18.67 -15.83
C ILE A 326 4.28 -19.82 -16.67
N PHE A 327 3.20 -19.60 -17.42
CA PHE A 327 2.58 -20.63 -18.27
C PHE A 327 3.44 -20.98 -19.48
N GLU A 328 4.27 -20.04 -19.95
CA GLU A 328 5.22 -20.29 -21.03
C GLU A 328 6.30 -21.31 -20.61
N GLU A 329 6.67 -21.35 -19.34
CA GLU A 329 7.59 -22.36 -18.80
C GLU A 329 7.05 -23.79 -18.96
N ILE A 330 5.71 -23.96 -18.85
CA ILE A 330 5.05 -25.25 -19.10
C ILE A 330 5.07 -25.57 -20.59
N VAL A 331 4.70 -24.61 -21.44
CA VAL A 331 4.68 -24.79 -22.91
C VAL A 331 6.06 -25.19 -23.41
N GLN A 332 7.12 -24.53 -22.95
CA GLN A 332 8.51 -24.78 -23.35
C GLN A 332 9.14 -26.03 -22.70
N GLY A 333 8.39 -26.75 -21.86
CA GLY A 333 8.89 -27.95 -21.21
C GLY A 333 9.92 -27.70 -20.10
N ARG A 334 10.06 -26.48 -19.61
CA ARG A 334 10.89 -26.18 -18.44
C ARG A 334 10.21 -26.48 -17.11
N ALA A 335 8.87 -26.58 -17.10
CA ALA A 335 8.05 -27.15 -16.06
C ALA A 335 7.01 -28.12 -16.63
N ASP A 336 6.40 -28.95 -15.80
CA ASP A 336 5.43 -29.95 -16.24
C ASP A 336 3.99 -29.59 -15.91
N VAL A 337 3.77 -28.94 -14.75
CA VAL A 337 2.45 -28.61 -14.25
C VAL A 337 2.49 -27.37 -13.37
N MET A 338 1.40 -26.60 -13.38
CA MET A 338 1.07 -25.61 -12.35
C MET A 338 -0.28 -25.96 -11.71
N ILE A 339 -0.39 -25.84 -10.39
CA ILE A 339 -1.66 -25.97 -9.67
C ILE A 339 -2.12 -24.57 -9.33
N THR A 340 -3.14 -24.09 -10.03
CA THR A 340 -3.68 -22.74 -9.89
C THR A 340 -5.20 -22.72 -9.90
N ASP A 341 -5.84 -21.54 -9.85
CA ASP A 341 -7.30 -21.43 -9.77
C ASP A 341 -7.97 -21.81 -11.10
N ALA A 342 -9.09 -22.50 -11.01
CA ALA A 342 -9.81 -23.04 -12.18
C ALA A 342 -10.17 -21.95 -13.21
N ILE A 343 -10.50 -20.73 -12.77
CA ILE A 343 -10.78 -19.60 -13.66
C ILE A 343 -9.54 -19.20 -14.49
N GLU A 344 -8.36 -19.23 -13.87
CA GLU A 344 -7.09 -18.95 -14.56
C GLU A 344 -6.76 -20.08 -15.55
N VAL A 345 -6.96 -21.33 -15.15
CA VAL A 345 -6.80 -22.49 -16.07
C VAL A 345 -7.71 -22.33 -17.29
N THR A 346 -8.98 -21.98 -17.10
CA THR A 346 -9.92 -21.73 -18.20
C THR A 346 -9.42 -20.61 -19.11
N LEU A 347 -8.96 -19.52 -18.55
CA LEU A 347 -8.44 -18.41 -19.34
C LEU A 347 -7.18 -18.82 -20.15
N GLN A 348 -6.23 -19.49 -19.50
CA GLN A 348 -4.95 -19.84 -20.14
C GLN A 348 -5.11 -20.91 -21.21
N THR A 349 -6.01 -21.87 -21.02
CA THR A 349 -6.30 -22.88 -22.05
C THR A 349 -7.03 -22.29 -23.26
N ASN A 350 -7.80 -21.20 -23.06
CA ASN A 350 -8.42 -20.46 -24.17
C ASN A 350 -7.39 -19.61 -24.94
N ARG A 351 -6.39 -19.05 -24.23
CA ARG A 351 -5.33 -18.22 -24.83
C ARG A 351 -4.24 -19.04 -25.54
N GLN A 352 -3.96 -20.26 -25.06
CA GLN A 352 -2.85 -21.09 -25.56
C GLN A 352 -3.30 -22.53 -25.81
N GLN A 353 -3.39 -22.92 -27.07
CA GLN A 353 -3.81 -24.27 -27.49
C GLN A 353 -2.86 -25.39 -27.02
N ALA A 354 -1.63 -25.05 -26.64
CA ALA A 354 -0.66 -25.99 -26.08
C ALA A 354 -0.96 -26.38 -24.62
N LEU A 355 -1.85 -25.65 -23.94
CA LEU A 355 -2.20 -25.88 -22.52
C LEU A 355 -3.57 -26.55 -22.41
N CYS A 356 -3.66 -27.53 -21.51
CA CYS A 356 -4.87 -28.26 -21.19
C CYS A 356 -5.07 -28.40 -19.67
N PRO A 357 -6.32 -28.43 -19.19
CA PRO A 357 -6.57 -28.81 -17.81
C PRO A 357 -6.22 -30.29 -17.61
N ALA A 358 -5.48 -30.63 -16.56
CA ALA A 358 -5.18 -32.03 -16.23
C ALA A 358 -6.39 -32.77 -15.69
N MET A 359 -7.28 -32.06 -15.01
CA MET A 359 -8.47 -32.59 -14.31
C MET A 359 -9.72 -31.81 -14.70
N PRO A 360 -10.24 -31.95 -15.94
CA PRO A 360 -11.40 -31.18 -16.43
C PRO A 360 -12.60 -31.28 -15.50
N GLY A 361 -13.21 -30.13 -15.16
CA GLY A 361 -14.42 -30.05 -14.34
C GLY A 361 -14.20 -30.37 -12.85
N LYS A 362 -12.97 -30.61 -12.40
CA LYS A 362 -12.66 -30.91 -10.99
C LYS A 362 -11.74 -29.86 -10.38
N THR A 363 -12.03 -29.49 -9.13
CA THR A 363 -11.15 -28.69 -8.30
C THR A 363 -10.63 -29.49 -7.12
N LEU A 364 -9.40 -29.22 -6.72
CA LEU A 364 -8.71 -29.84 -5.58
C LEU A 364 -9.08 -29.17 -4.25
N THR A 365 -9.59 -27.93 -4.33
CA THR A 365 -9.95 -27.12 -3.15
C THR A 365 -11.24 -26.36 -3.40
N TYR A 366 -11.85 -25.88 -2.33
CA TYR A 366 -12.82 -24.80 -2.38
C TYR A 366 -12.12 -23.48 -1.99
N GLN A 367 -12.31 -22.45 -2.78
CA GLN A 367 -11.75 -21.12 -2.52
C GLN A 367 -12.74 -20.02 -2.91
N GLU A 368 -12.64 -18.92 -2.18
CA GLU A 368 -13.42 -17.71 -2.41
C GLU A 368 -12.50 -16.54 -2.72
N LYS A 369 -12.92 -15.64 -3.62
CA LYS A 369 -12.25 -14.36 -3.88
C LYS A 369 -13.00 -13.24 -3.20
N ALA A 370 -12.26 -12.35 -2.55
CA ALA A 370 -12.80 -11.25 -1.78
C ALA A 370 -11.89 -10.00 -1.87
N ILE A 371 -12.45 -8.88 -1.46
CA ILE A 371 -11.74 -7.61 -1.33
C ILE A 371 -11.04 -7.62 0.04
N LEU A 372 -9.73 -7.43 0.02
CA LEU A 372 -8.93 -7.25 1.24
C LEU A 372 -8.86 -5.76 1.57
N MET A 373 -9.03 -5.38 2.84
CA MET A 373 -9.03 -3.98 3.27
C MET A 373 -8.43 -3.81 4.66
N GLN A 374 -8.17 -2.56 5.01
CA GLN A 374 -7.80 -2.19 6.37
C GLN A 374 -8.83 -2.68 7.40
N GLN A 375 -8.42 -2.88 8.64
CA GLN A 375 -9.31 -3.31 9.74
C GLN A 375 -10.26 -2.18 10.17
N ASP A 376 -11.14 -1.79 9.26
CA ASP A 376 -12.15 -0.76 9.46
C ASP A 376 -13.56 -1.35 9.24
N PRO A 377 -14.36 -1.49 10.32
CA PRO A 377 -15.71 -2.06 10.23
C PRO A 377 -16.67 -1.22 9.40
N ILE A 378 -16.48 0.11 9.35
CA ILE A 378 -17.38 1.02 8.62
C ILE A 378 -17.15 0.83 7.12
N LEU A 379 -15.89 0.81 6.69
CA LEU A 379 -15.53 0.51 5.30
C LEU A 379 -15.99 -0.91 4.90
N LEU A 380 -15.76 -1.92 5.75
CA LEU A 380 -16.18 -3.30 5.48
C LEU A 380 -17.70 -3.40 5.26
N ASN A 381 -18.49 -2.75 6.10
CA ASN A 381 -19.95 -2.77 5.98
C ASN A 381 -20.42 -2.10 4.68
N TYR A 382 -19.82 -0.97 4.31
CA TYR A 382 -20.11 -0.28 3.06
C TYR A 382 -19.77 -1.16 1.84
N VAL A 383 -18.56 -1.72 1.79
CA VAL A 383 -18.10 -2.59 0.70
C VAL A 383 -18.98 -3.84 0.59
N ASN A 384 -19.37 -4.44 1.70
CA ASN A 384 -20.27 -5.60 1.70
C ASN A 384 -21.67 -5.27 1.18
N LEU A 385 -22.22 -4.10 1.53
CA LEU A 385 -23.52 -3.67 1.00
C LEU A 385 -23.44 -3.38 -0.50
N TRP A 386 -22.40 -2.67 -0.95
CA TRP A 386 -22.16 -2.43 -2.38
C TRP A 386 -22.07 -3.77 -3.12
N LEU A 387 -21.30 -4.73 -2.59
CA LEU A 387 -21.10 -6.04 -3.21
C LEU A 387 -22.42 -6.85 -3.28
N ASP A 388 -23.23 -6.84 -2.22
CA ASP A 388 -24.55 -7.47 -2.21
C ASP A 388 -25.45 -6.93 -3.33
N LEU A 389 -25.45 -5.60 -3.53
CA LEU A 389 -26.21 -4.95 -4.58
C LEU A 389 -25.68 -5.31 -5.98
N ARG A 390 -24.37 -5.35 -6.19
CA ARG A 390 -23.73 -5.69 -7.48
C ARG A 390 -23.85 -7.18 -7.84
N LEU A 391 -23.94 -8.05 -6.85
CA LEU A 391 -24.26 -9.47 -7.04
C LEU A 391 -25.74 -9.65 -7.41
N ALA A 392 -26.63 -8.92 -6.74
CA ALA A 392 -28.07 -9.03 -6.95
C ALA A 392 -28.52 -8.47 -8.32
N ASP A 393 -27.91 -7.37 -8.79
CA ASP A 393 -28.24 -6.75 -10.09
C ASP A 393 -27.51 -7.40 -11.28
N GLY A 394 -26.64 -8.39 -11.03
CA GLY A 394 -25.90 -9.12 -12.04
C GLY A 394 -24.67 -8.40 -12.60
N THR A 395 -24.28 -7.27 -12.01
CA THR A 395 -23.09 -6.50 -12.46
C THR A 395 -21.83 -7.33 -12.35
N VAL A 396 -21.60 -8.01 -11.23
CA VAL A 396 -20.44 -8.90 -11.06
C VAL A 396 -20.41 -9.97 -12.14
N GLN A 397 -21.53 -10.66 -12.38
CA GLN A 397 -21.63 -11.74 -13.38
C GLN A 397 -21.37 -11.24 -14.80
N ARG A 398 -21.88 -10.04 -15.16
CA ARG A 398 -21.62 -9.42 -16.47
C ARG A 398 -20.14 -9.07 -16.64
N THR A 399 -19.51 -8.51 -15.60
CA THR A 399 -18.07 -8.20 -15.62
C THR A 399 -17.23 -9.45 -15.85
N PHE A 400 -17.53 -10.55 -15.15
CA PHE A 400 -16.85 -11.84 -15.38
C PHE A 400 -17.06 -12.34 -16.82
N ALA A 401 -18.30 -12.32 -17.33
CA ALA A 401 -18.62 -12.78 -18.68
C ALA A 401 -17.84 -11.97 -19.73
N ASN A 402 -17.78 -10.65 -19.60
CA ASN A 402 -17.07 -9.79 -20.55
C ASN A 402 -15.57 -10.13 -20.63
N HIS A 403 -14.91 -10.31 -19.50
CA HIS A 403 -13.48 -10.63 -19.48
C HIS A 403 -13.15 -12.06 -19.91
N LEU A 404 -14.03 -13.01 -19.68
CA LEU A 404 -13.83 -14.40 -20.11
C LEU A 404 -14.17 -14.61 -21.59
N GLN A 405 -15.17 -13.88 -22.15
CA GLN A 405 -15.55 -13.96 -23.57
C GLN A 405 -14.61 -13.14 -24.47
N ALA A 406 -14.18 -11.96 -24.06
CA ALA A 406 -13.25 -11.12 -24.84
C ALA A 406 -11.92 -11.82 -25.15
N ASN A 407 -11.54 -12.81 -24.35
CA ASN A 407 -10.35 -13.63 -24.58
C ASN A 407 -10.59 -14.86 -25.50
N GLN A 408 -11.80 -15.01 -26.07
CA GLN A 408 -12.13 -16.07 -27.04
C GLN A 408 -12.10 -15.56 -28.50
N GLN A 409 -11.85 -14.26 -28.72
CA GLN A 409 -11.63 -13.74 -30.08
C GLN A 409 -10.17 -13.87 -30.45
N PRO A 410 -9.85 -14.42 -31.64
CA PRO A 410 -8.51 -14.72 -32.12
C PRO A 410 -7.65 -13.46 -32.33
#